data_f7f02fb484ebcdbadaff66592bd262f3
#
_entry.id   f7f02fb484ebcdbadaff66592bd262f3
#
_cell.length_a   1.000
_cell.length_b   1.000
_cell.length_c   1.000
_cell.angle_alpha   90.00
_cell.angle_beta   90.00
_cell.angle_gamma   90.00
#
_symmetry.space_group_name_H-M   'P 1'
#
loop_
_entity.id
_entity.type
_entity.pdbx_description
1 polymer ?
#
loop_
_entity_poly.entity_id
_entity_poly.type
_entity_poly.pdbx_seq_one_letter_code
_entity_poly.pdbx_strand_id
1 'polypeptide(L)'
;MTGSELTAVEVAKKSSYAFVRVVLYVVLYVAVAAFAQWFLSVFLPGYGLAVSEYLGYVQLLLALAFGYLIVGAVAQFFYWSSRVKYDHPTSSAVRNLVKIMGLGALVASVAGGVAGGAAGVALGGFIGLVVGFASQQVLGQAVAGLFLLLTRPFKVGDRAVVAGEEGVVEDVSALFTVVVKEDGSRVLVPNNSIIGAKIHLKGRASA
;
A
#
# COMPACT_ATOMS: atom_id res chain seq x y z
N MET A 1 -22.66 -17.62 15.55
CA MET A 1 -21.40 -18.35 15.41
C MET A 1 -20.31 -17.41 15.87
N THR A 2 -19.84 -17.60 17.07
CA THR A 2 -18.83 -16.77 17.77
C THR A 2 -17.48 -16.99 17.10
N GLY A 3 -17.10 -16.07 16.23
CA GLY A 3 -15.73 -15.99 15.75
C GLY A 3 -14.84 -15.57 16.93
N SER A 4 -13.98 -16.48 17.41
CA SER A 4 -12.98 -16.18 18.44
C SER A 4 -12.18 -14.97 17.99
N GLU A 5 -12.33 -13.85 18.67
CA GLU A 5 -11.46 -12.70 18.45
C GLU A 5 -10.04 -13.15 18.82
N LEU A 6 -9.16 -13.15 17.82
CA LEU A 6 -7.75 -13.49 18.01
C LEU A 6 -7.15 -12.50 19.02
N THR A 7 -6.46 -13.00 20.01
CA THR A 7 -5.78 -12.15 20.99
C THR A 7 -4.67 -11.33 20.31
N ALA A 8 -4.37 -10.13 20.81
CA ALA A 8 -3.32 -9.27 20.25
C ALA A 8 -1.97 -9.99 20.17
N VAL A 9 -1.69 -10.89 21.12
CA VAL A 9 -0.46 -11.71 21.16
C VAL A 9 -0.43 -12.72 20.00
N GLU A 10 -1.57 -13.37 19.71
CA GLU A 10 -1.65 -14.33 18.57
C GLU A 10 -1.48 -13.63 17.22
N VAL A 11 -2.04 -12.43 17.06
CA VAL A 11 -1.90 -11.62 15.85
C VAL A 11 -0.44 -11.19 15.67
N ALA A 12 0.20 -10.70 16.76
CA ALA A 12 1.62 -10.33 16.73
C ALA A 12 2.53 -11.52 16.38
N LYS A 13 2.26 -12.71 16.95
CA LYS A 13 2.99 -13.94 16.63
C LYS A 13 2.84 -14.33 15.16
N LYS A 14 1.61 -14.26 14.62
CA LYS A 14 1.35 -14.55 13.19
C LYS A 14 2.01 -13.52 12.26
N SER A 15 2.09 -12.25 12.65
CA SER A 15 2.81 -11.21 11.91
C SER A 15 4.31 -11.50 11.88
N SER A 16 4.92 -11.85 13.03
CA SER A 16 6.34 -12.24 13.10
C SER A 16 6.65 -13.46 12.23
N TYR A 17 5.80 -14.49 12.26
CA TYR A 17 5.98 -15.66 11.38
C TYR A 17 5.86 -15.30 9.90
N ALA A 18 4.95 -14.40 9.54
CA ALA A 18 4.82 -13.93 8.16
C ALA A 18 6.09 -13.18 7.71
N PHE A 19 6.65 -12.34 8.58
CA PHE A 19 7.93 -11.64 8.31
C PHE A 19 9.09 -12.62 8.15
N VAL A 20 9.25 -13.58 9.07
CA VAL A 20 10.28 -14.62 8.96
C VAL A 20 10.15 -15.41 7.65
N ARG A 21 8.91 -15.67 7.19
CA ARG A 21 8.67 -16.34 5.91
C ARG A 21 9.13 -15.50 4.73
N VAL A 22 8.96 -14.16 4.76
CA VAL A 22 9.50 -13.26 3.73
C VAL A 22 11.02 -13.39 3.66
N VAL A 23 11.70 -13.26 4.82
CA VAL A 23 13.16 -13.38 4.90
C VAL A 23 13.62 -14.75 4.41
N LEU A 24 12.95 -15.81 4.84
CA LEU A 24 13.27 -17.18 4.41
C LEU A 24 13.17 -17.34 2.89
N TYR A 25 12.09 -16.88 2.26
CA TYR A 25 11.92 -16.99 0.82
C TYR A 25 12.96 -16.18 0.04
N VAL A 26 13.34 -14.99 0.53
CA VAL A 26 14.40 -14.18 -0.08
C VAL A 26 15.75 -14.91 0.02
N VAL A 27 16.10 -15.43 1.19
CA VAL A 27 17.35 -16.17 1.42
C VAL A 27 17.39 -17.43 0.55
N LEU A 28 16.29 -18.19 0.51
CA LEU A 28 16.19 -19.39 -0.34
C LEU A 28 16.32 -19.03 -1.83
N TYR A 29 15.68 -17.95 -2.28
CA TYR A 29 15.82 -17.49 -3.66
C TYR A 29 17.27 -17.19 -4.01
N VAL A 30 17.97 -16.42 -3.18
CA VAL A 30 19.39 -16.07 -3.41
C VAL A 30 20.25 -17.33 -3.42
N ALA A 31 20.05 -18.25 -2.47
CA ALA A 31 20.82 -19.48 -2.39
C ALA A 31 20.59 -20.39 -3.61
N VAL A 32 19.32 -20.59 -4.00
CA VAL A 32 18.97 -21.43 -5.16
C VAL A 32 19.43 -20.79 -6.47
N ALA A 33 19.30 -19.47 -6.64
CA ALA A 33 19.75 -18.75 -7.82
C ALA A 33 21.29 -18.80 -7.95
N ALA A 34 22.02 -18.61 -6.85
CA ALA A 34 23.48 -18.73 -6.83
C ALA A 34 23.93 -20.16 -7.13
N PHE A 35 23.27 -21.16 -6.56
CA PHE A 35 23.53 -22.56 -6.85
C PHE A 35 23.29 -22.90 -8.33
N ALA A 36 22.14 -22.49 -8.88
CA ALA A 36 21.80 -22.70 -10.28
C ALA A 36 22.83 -22.03 -11.22
N GLN A 37 23.27 -20.81 -10.88
CA GLN A 37 24.31 -20.13 -11.64
C GLN A 37 25.63 -20.89 -11.61
N TRP A 38 26.12 -21.27 -10.44
CA TRP A 38 27.34 -22.03 -10.31
C TRP A 38 27.26 -23.41 -11.04
N PHE A 39 26.13 -24.08 -10.86
CA PHE A 39 25.91 -25.43 -11.45
C PHE A 39 25.89 -25.39 -12.98
N LEU A 40 25.16 -24.44 -13.58
CA LEU A 40 25.01 -24.34 -15.05
C LEU A 40 26.19 -23.65 -15.72
N SER A 41 26.91 -22.73 -15.05
CA SER A 41 28.01 -21.98 -15.67
C SER A 41 29.41 -22.48 -15.34
N VAL A 42 29.56 -23.28 -14.27
CA VAL A 42 30.88 -23.79 -13.85
C VAL A 42 30.90 -25.32 -13.85
N PHE A 43 29.96 -25.96 -13.10
CA PHE A 43 30.01 -27.40 -12.87
C PHE A 43 29.74 -28.21 -14.16
N LEU A 44 28.62 -27.98 -14.84
CA LEU A 44 28.27 -28.73 -16.06
C LEU A 44 29.24 -28.52 -17.24
N PRO A 45 29.70 -27.30 -17.53
CA PRO A 45 30.72 -27.09 -18.55
C PRO A 45 32.03 -27.79 -18.27
N GLY A 46 32.39 -27.97 -16.98
CA GLY A 46 33.56 -28.78 -16.60
C GLY A 46 33.51 -30.24 -17.03
N TYR A 47 32.31 -30.78 -17.32
CA TYR A 47 32.08 -32.10 -17.88
C TYR A 47 31.81 -32.11 -19.39
N GLY A 48 32.04 -30.97 -20.08
CA GLY A 48 31.86 -30.85 -21.53
C GLY A 48 30.40 -30.58 -21.95
N LEU A 49 29.49 -30.27 -21.03
CA LEU A 49 28.09 -29.96 -21.32
C LEU A 49 27.92 -28.45 -21.48
N ALA A 50 27.66 -27.97 -22.69
CA ALA A 50 27.42 -26.55 -23.00
C ALA A 50 25.94 -26.15 -22.71
N VAL A 51 25.59 -26.03 -21.41
CA VAL A 51 24.24 -25.70 -20.98
C VAL A 51 24.09 -24.27 -20.41
N SER A 52 25.17 -23.51 -20.40
CA SER A 52 25.18 -22.11 -19.88
C SER A 52 24.21 -21.17 -20.57
N GLU A 53 23.83 -21.45 -21.83
CA GLU A 53 22.81 -20.68 -22.57
C GLU A 53 21.41 -20.76 -21.95
N TYR A 54 21.10 -21.80 -21.19
CA TYR A 54 19.81 -21.96 -20.49
C TYR A 54 19.75 -21.22 -19.16
N LEU A 55 20.86 -20.65 -18.66
CA LEU A 55 20.92 -19.97 -17.38
C LEU A 55 19.87 -18.85 -17.26
N GLY A 56 19.69 -18.05 -18.31
CA GLY A 56 18.71 -16.96 -18.33
C GLY A 56 17.27 -17.47 -18.11
N TYR A 57 16.91 -18.57 -18.77
CA TYR A 57 15.59 -19.16 -18.62
C TYR A 57 15.38 -19.75 -17.22
N VAL A 58 16.38 -20.39 -16.66
CA VAL A 58 16.32 -20.94 -15.29
C VAL A 58 16.18 -19.82 -14.26
N GLN A 59 16.97 -18.76 -14.39
CA GLN A 59 16.86 -17.58 -13.50
C GLN A 59 15.50 -16.89 -13.62
N LEU A 60 14.94 -16.79 -14.83
CA LEU A 60 13.60 -16.25 -15.04
C LEU A 60 12.53 -17.08 -14.33
N LEU A 61 12.57 -18.40 -14.47
CA LEU A 61 11.63 -19.31 -13.82
C LEU A 61 11.76 -19.24 -12.29
N LEU A 62 12.99 -19.17 -11.77
CA LEU A 62 13.24 -18.98 -10.35
C LEU A 62 12.69 -17.64 -9.85
N ALA A 63 12.92 -16.55 -10.60
CA ALA A 63 12.40 -15.21 -10.27
C ALA A 63 10.87 -15.20 -10.23
N LEU A 64 10.20 -15.85 -11.19
CA LEU A 64 8.74 -15.99 -11.21
C LEU A 64 8.23 -16.81 -10.01
N ALA A 65 8.82 -17.99 -9.77
CA ALA A 65 8.38 -18.87 -8.70
C ALA A 65 8.59 -18.24 -7.31
N PHE A 66 9.81 -17.82 -7.01
CA PHE A 66 10.11 -17.19 -5.73
C PHE A 66 9.51 -15.82 -5.60
N GLY A 67 9.44 -15.02 -6.68
CA GLY A 67 8.79 -13.73 -6.69
C GLY A 67 7.31 -13.84 -6.29
N TYR A 68 6.58 -14.81 -6.85
CA TYR A 68 5.20 -15.08 -6.46
C TYR A 68 5.07 -15.46 -4.96
N LEU A 69 5.98 -16.31 -4.46
CA LEU A 69 6.01 -16.71 -3.04
C LEU A 69 6.33 -15.53 -2.13
N ILE A 70 7.29 -14.68 -2.50
CA ILE A 70 7.70 -13.49 -1.77
C ILE A 70 6.55 -12.48 -1.73
N VAL A 71 5.92 -12.19 -2.87
CA VAL A 71 4.76 -11.29 -2.94
C VAL A 71 3.62 -11.80 -2.04
N GLY A 72 3.35 -13.12 -2.07
CA GLY A 72 2.35 -13.73 -1.20
C GLY A 72 2.69 -13.60 0.29
N ALA A 73 3.96 -13.80 0.66
CA ALA A 73 4.42 -13.68 2.03
C ALA A 73 4.40 -12.22 2.52
N VAL A 74 4.81 -11.25 1.69
CA VAL A 74 4.72 -9.82 1.98
C VAL A 74 3.25 -9.41 2.18
N ALA A 75 2.36 -9.81 1.28
CA ALA A 75 0.94 -9.51 1.41
C ALA A 75 0.34 -10.11 2.71
N GLN A 76 0.77 -11.32 3.09
CA GLN A 76 0.35 -11.95 4.33
C GLN A 76 0.91 -11.24 5.58
N PHE A 77 2.15 -10.73 5.51
CA PHE A 77 2.72 -9.90 6.57
C PHE A 77 1.89 -8.63 6.78
N PHE A 78 1.55 -7.90 5.72
CA PHE A 78 0.71 -6.71 5.81
C PHE A 78 -0.71 -7.03 6.32
N TYR A 79 -1.28 -8.19 5.96
CA TYR A 79 -2.53 -8.66 6.52
C TYR A 79 -2.47 -8.78 8.04
N TRP A 80 -1.50 -9.52 8.57
CA TRP A 80 -1.38 -9.73 10.02
C TRP A 80 -0.98 -8.47 10.76
N SER A 81 -0.13 -7.62 10.18
CA SER A 81 0.23 -6.33 10.73
C SER A 81 -0.99 -5.40 10.87
N SER A 82 -1.86 -5.39 9.85
CA SER A 82 -3.10 -4.61 9.88
C SER A 82 -4.13 -5.16 10.87
N ARG A 83 -4.16 -6.50 11.09
CA ARG A 83 -5.07 -7.16 12.03
C ARG A 83 -4.86 -6.77 13.49
N VAL A 84 -3.73 -6.16 13.82
CA VAL A 84 -3.49 -5.60 15.17
C VAL A 84 -4.45 -4.46 15.47
N LYS A 85 -4.82 -3.65 14.46
CA LYS A 85 -5.58 -2.41 14.63
C LYS A 85 -6.95 -2.44 13.93
N TYR A 86 -7.10 -3.24 12.88
CA TYR A 86 -8.27 -3.25 12.01
C TYR A 86 -8.95 -4.62 12.00
N ASP A 87 -10.21 -4.65 11.59
CA ASP A 87 -11.03 -5.83 11.40
C ASP A 87 -10.57 -6.71 10.22
N HIS A 88 -11.20 -7.90 10.08
CA HIS A 88 -10.86 -8.84 8.99
C HIS A 88 -11.10 -8.27 7.59
N PRO A 89 -12.22 -7.62 7.25
CA PRO A 89 -12.45 -7.05 5.94
C PRO A 89 -11.39 -6.02 5.53
N THR A 90 -11.07 -5.07 6.40
CA THR A 90 -10.05 -4.04 6.16
C THR A 90 -8.67 -4.65 5.94
N SER A 91 -8.26 -5.60 6.79
CA SER A 91 -6.97 -6.27 6.65
C SER A 91 -6.88 -7.13 5.39
N SER A 92 -7.99 -7.74 4.96
CA SER A 92 -8.07 -8.47 3.69
C SER A 92 -7.94 -7.55 2.49
N ALA A 93 -8.54 -6.35 2.54
CA ALA A 93 -8.38 -5.33 1.50
C ALA A 93 -6.91 -4.90 1.37
N VAL A 94 -6.24 -4.62 2.50
CA VAL A 94 -4.80 -4.30 2.53
C VAL A 94 -3.96 -5.41 1.91
N ARG A 95 -4.19 -6.67 2.30
CA ARG A 95 -3.50 -7.84 1.73
C ARG A 95 -3.67 -7.91 0.21
N ASN A 96 -4.90 -7.76 -0.28
CA ASN A 96 -5.20 -7.87 -1.71
C ASN A 96 -4.56 -6.73 -2.49
N LEU A 97 -4.57 -5.49 -1.97
CA LEU A 97 -3.90 -4.35 -2.57
C LEU A 97 -2.39 -4.59 -2.69
N VAL A 98 -1.74 -4.99 -1.59
CA VAL A 98 -0.29 -5.30 -1.58
C VAL A 98 0.04 -6.44 -2.55
N LYS A 99 -0.82 -7.47 -2.63
CA LYS A 99 -0.64 -8.59 -3.56
C LYS A 99 -0.73 -8.13 -5.02
N ILE A 100 -1.70 -7.30 -5.37
CA ILE A 100 -1.86 -6.76 -6.74
C ILE A 100 -0.65 -5.91 -7.12
N MET A 101 -0.22 -4.99 -6.25
CA MET A 101 0.96 -4.14 -6.47
C MET A 101 2.24 -4.98 -6.61
N GLY A 102 2.42 -5.99 -5.74
CA GLY A 102 3.56 -6.88 -5.78
C GLY A 102 3.61 -7.75 -7.04
N LEU A 103 2.45 -8.24 -7.51
CA LEU A 103 2.37 -8.96 -8.79
C LEU A 103 2.69 -8.04 -9.98
N GLY A 104 2.20 -6.80 -9.96
CA GLY A 104 2.56 -5.79 -10.97
C GLY A 104 4.07 -5.54 -11.02
N ALA A 105 4.71 -5.35 -9.86
CA ALA A 105 6.15 -5.18 -9.76
C ALA A 105 6.93 -6.42 -10.24
N LEU A 106 6.44 -7.64 -9.93
CA LEU A 106 7.02 -8.88 -10.42
C LEU A 106 6.98 -8.97 -11.95
N VAL A 107 5.82 -8.65 -12.55
CA VAL A 107 5.66 -8.65 -14.01
C VAL A 107 6.58 -7.61 -14.67
N ALA A 108 6.70 -6.43 -14.10
CA ALA A 108 7.60 -5.39 -14.59
C ALA A 108 9.09 -5.81 -14.49
N SER A 109 9.47 -6.47 -13.39
CA SER A 109 10.84 -7.00 -13.19
C SER A 109 11.17 -8.08 -14.22
N VAL A 110 10.24 -8.99 -14.48
CA VAL A 110 10.39 -10.06 -15.48
C VAL A 110 10.48 -9.49 -16.89
N ALA A 111 9.61 -8.53 -17.22
CA ALA A 111 9.66 -7.84 -18.52
C ALA A 111 11.03 -7.16 -18.73
N GLY A 112 11.59 -6.53 -17.69
CA GLY A 112 12.92 -5.93 -17.73
C GLY A 112 14.05 -6.96 -17.95
N GLY A 113 13.91 -8.14 -17.35
CA GLY A 113 14.87 -9.24 -17.51
C GLY A 113 14.84 -9.88 -18.91
N VAL A 114 13.67 -9.99 -19.54
CA VAL A 114 13.46 -10.63 -20.84
C VAL A 114 13.65 -9.67 -22.03
N ALA A 115 12.99 -8.52 -21.96
CA ALA A 115 12.94 -7.55 -23.07
C ALA A 115 13.91 -6.37 -22.89
N GLY A 116 14.73 -6.42 -21.83
CA GLY A 116 15.70 -5.37 -21.48
C GLY A 116 15.16 -4.37 -20.46
N GLY A 117 16.08 -3.70 -19.77
CA GLY A 117 15.75 -2.79 -18.66
C GLY A 117 14.74 -1.69 -19.01
N ALA A 118 14.78 -1.18 -20.25
CA ALA A 118 13.83 -0.18 -20.73
C ALA A 118 12.37 -0.67 -20.70
N ALA A 119 12.11 -1.93 -21.06
CA ALA A 119 10.77 -2.51 -21.00
C ALA A 119 10.25 -2.64 -19.56
N GLY A 120 11.11 -3.03 -18.62
CA GLY A 120 10.77 -3.08 -17.20
C GLY A 120 10.43 -1.70 -16.64
N VAL A 121 11.23 -0.68 -16.96
CA VAL A 121 11.00 0.70 -16.56
C VAL A 121 9.70 1.25 -17.16
N ALA A 122 9.44 0.99 -18.44
CA ALA A 122 8.21 1.44 -19.10
C ALA A 122 6.97 0.81 -18.46
N LEU A 123 6.98 -0.50 -18.24
CA LEU A 123 5.86 -1.20 -17.63
C LEU A 123 5.66 -0.80 -16.15
N GLY A 124 6.75 -0.70 -15.38
CA GLY A 124 6.72 -0.23 -14.00
C GLY A 124 6.20 1.21 -13.88
N GLY A 125 6.65 2.09 -14.77
CA GLY A 125 6.17 3.46 -14.89
C GLY A 125 4.67 3.52 -15.22
N PHE A 126 4.21 2.71 -16.17
CA PHE A 126 2.79 2.62 -16.52
C PHE A 126 1.93 2.15 -15.33
N ILE A 127 2.36 1.10 -14.62
CA ILE A 127 1.67 0.63 -13.41
C ILE A 127 1.66 1.73 -12.34
N GLY A 128 2.79 2.44 -12.15
CA GLY A 128 2.89 3.57 -11.23
C GLY A 128 1.93 4.70 -11.57
N LEU A 129 1.78 5.04 -12.85
CA LEU A 129 0.81 6.02 -13.34
C LEU A 129 -0.63 5.61 -13.02
N VAL A 130 -1.00 4.36 -13.31
CA VAL A 130 -2.35 3.84 -13.02
C VAL A 130 -2.66 3.91 -11.53
N VAL A 131 -1.72 3.48 -10.66
CA VAL A 131 -1.88 3.56 -9.21
C VAL A 131 -1.93 5.01 -8.73
N GLY A 132 -1.10 5.89 -9.30
CA GLY A 132 -1.08 7.33 -9.01
C GLY A 132 -2.43 7.99 -9.30
N PHE A 133 -2.98 7.76 -10.48
CA PHE A 133 -4.31 8.28 -10.84
C PHE A 133 -5.43 7.71 -9.96
N ALA A 134 -5.38 6.40 -9.65
CA ALA A 134 -6.36 5.78 -8.75
C ALA A 134 -6.31 6.39 -7.33
N SER A 135 -5.13 6.81 -6.87
CA SER A 135 -4.91 7.39 -5.54
C SER A 135 -5.05 8.91 -5.49
N GLN A 136 -5.15 9.60 -6.63
CA GLN A 136 -5.08 11.06 -6.75
C GLN A 136 -6.09 11.79 -5.85
N GLN A 137 -7.33 11.29 -5.79
CA GLN A 137 -8.38 11.92 -4.99
C GLN A 137 -8.07 11.84 -3.48
N VAL A 138 -7.60 10.69 -3.00
CA VAL A 138 -7.26 10.48 -1.58
C VAL A 138 -6.06 11.33 -1.18
N LEU A 139 -5.02 11.35 -2.03
CA LEU A 139 -3.83 12.18 -1.81
C LEU A 139 -4.18 13.67 -1.82
N GLY A 140 -5.06 14.10 -2.75
CA GLY A 140 -5.55 15.48 -2.79
C GLY A 140 -6.26 15.90 -1.49
N GLN A 141 -7.09 15.02 -0.93
CA GLN A 141 -7.75 15.28 0.36
C GLN A 141 -6.74 15.36 1.52
N ALA A 142 -5.74 14.45 1.55
CA ALA A 142 -4.72 14.42 2.60
C ALA A 142 -3.85 15.70 2.57
N VAL A 143 -3.42 16.13 1.38
CA VAL A 143 -2.67 17.39 1.20
C VAL A 143 -3.53 18.59 1.61
N ALA A 144 -4.80 18.61 1.21
CA ALA A 144 -5.75 19.64 1.61
C ALA A 144 -5.94 19.69 3.13
N GLY A 145 -6.11 18.55 3.79
CA GLY A 145 -6.22 18.46 5.24
C GLY A 145 -4.96 19.00 5.96
N LEU A 146 -3.79 18.63 5.48
CA LEU A 146 -2.53 19.17 6.00
C LEU A 146 -2.47 20.69 5.83
N PHE A 147 -2.88 21.22 4.68
CA PHE A 147 -2.90 22.66 4.42
C PHE A 147 -3.86 23.37 5.36
N LEU A 148 -5.08 22.86 5.59
CA LEU A 148 -6.05 23.40 6.53
C LEU A 148 -5.51 23.43 7.97
N LEU A 149 -4.81 22.37 8.40
CA LEU A 149 -4.19 22.30 9.72
C LEU A 149 -3.04 23.28 9.92
N LEU A 150 -2.29 23.59 8.86
CA LEU A 150 -1.17 24.54 8.88
C LEU A 150 -1.67 26.01 8.82
N THR A 151 -2.56 26.32 7.87
CA THR A 151 -3.02 27.70 7.62
C THR A 151 -4.11 28.12 8.59
N ARG A 152 -4.89 27.16 9.12
CA ARG A 152 -5.97 27.35 10.09
C ARG A 152 -6.95 28.47 9.70
N PRO A 153 -7.57 28.41 8.51
CA PRO A 153 -8.53 29.41 8.08
C PRO A 153 -9.76 29.48 9.01
N PHE A 154 -10.03 28.41 9.73
CA PHE A 154 -10.99 28.29 10.85
C PHE A 154 -10.37 27.38 11.94
N LYS A 155 -10.94 27.40 13.12
CA LYS A 155 -10.52 26.59 14.25
C LYS A 155 -11.63 25.61 14.66
N VAL A 156 -11.25 24.53 15.33
CA VAL A 156 -12.19 23.65 15.99
C VAL A 156 -12.99 24.47 17.02
N GLY A 157 -14.33 24.34 16.99
CA GLY A 157 -15.28 25.13 17.78
C GLY A 157 -15.80 26.39 17.07
N ASP A 158 -15.26 26.78 15.92
CA ASP A 158 -15.81 27.91 15.16
C ASP A 158 -17.12 27.52 14.45
N ARG A 159 -18.09 28.46 14.45
CA ARG A 159 -19.29 28.34 13.61
C ARG A 159 -18.98 28.90 12.22
N ALA A 160 -19.07 28.05 11.21
CA ALA A 160 -18.73 28.42 9.85
C ALA A 160 -19.63 27.74 8.81
N VAL A 161 -19.66 28.30 7.63
CA VAL A 161 -20.14 27.61 6.43
C VAL A 161 -18.92 27.13 5.66
N VAL A 162 -18.76 25.83 5.58
CA VAL A 162 -17.59 25.16 4.99
C VAL A 162 -18.04 24.30 3.81
N ALA A 163 -17.64 24.67 2.60
CA ALA A 163 -18.08 23.99 1.37
C ALA A 163 -19.61 23.84 1.24
N GLY A 164 -20.36 24.86 1.69
CA GLY A 164 -21.83 24.87 1.65
C GLY A 164 -22.52 24.27 2.88
N GLU A 165 -21.79 23.63 3.78
CA GLU A 165 -22.32 23.05 5.01
C GLU A 165 -22.17 24.03 6.18
N GLU A 166 -23.28 24.45 6.77
CA GLU A 166 -23.30 25.32 7.95
C GLU A 166 -23.32 24.50 9.24
N GLY A 167 -22.44 24.85 10.19
CA GLY A 167 -22.38 24.21 11.49
C GLY A 167 -21.16 24.64 12.30
N VAL A 168 -20.92 23.89 13.37
CA VAL A 168 -19.73 24.04 14.22
C VAL A 168 -18.68 23.03 13.77
N VAL A 169 -17.46 23.48 13.53
CA VAL A 169 -16.34 22.60 13.18
C VAL A 169 -15.96 21.79 14.42
N GLU A 170 -16.17 20.48 14.38
CA GLU A 170 -15.85 19.55 15.48
C GLU A 170 -14.41 19.05 15.41
N ASP A 171 -13.94 18.71 14.19
CA ASP A 171 -12.60 18.16 13.96
C ASP A 171 -12.11 18.42 12.54
N VAL A 172 -10.80 18.49 12.37
CA VAL A 172 -10.12 18.56 11.08
C VAL A 172 -9.15 17.37 11.00
N SER A 173 -9.59 16.31 10.34
CA SER A 173 -8.78 15.09 10.13
C SER A 173 -8.01 15.16 8.81
N ALA A 174 -7.18 14.15 8.53
CA ALA A 174 -6.36 14.13 7.33
C ALA A 174 -7.16 14.19 6.01
N LEU A 175 -8.34 13.54 5.95
CA LEU A 175 -9.14 13.44 4.72
C LEU A 175 -10.43 14.27 4.78
N PHE A 176 -11.02 14.46 5.95
CA PHE A 176 -12.32 15.09 6.16
C PHE A 176 -12.26 16.09 7.29
N THR A 177 -13.04 17.15 7.16
CA THR A 177 -13.41 18.05 8.25
C THR A 177 -14.82 17.67 8.72
N VAL A 178 -15.01 17.53 10.02
CA VAL A 178 -16.30 17.19 10.64
C VAL A 178 -17.01 18.46 11.03
N VAL A 179 -18.21 18.66 10.48
CA VAL A 179 -19.09 19.80 10.81
C VAL A 179 -20.35 19.27 11.48
N VAL A 180 -20.67 19.78 12.67
CA VAL A 180 -21.89 19.43 13.42
C VAL A 180 -22.94 20.50 13.13
N LYS A 181 -24.08 20.07 12.58
CA LYS A 181 -25.23 20.94 12.33
C LYS A 181 -26.04 21.22 13.58
N GLU A 182 -26.98 22.18 13.53
CA GLU A 182 -27.85 22.53 14.66
C GLU A 182 -28.79 21.40 15.10
N ASP A 183 -29.14 20.50 14.19
CA ASP A 183 -29.93 19.29 14.46
C ASP A 183 -29.11 18.16 15.12
N GLY A 184 -27.80 18.37 15.37
CA GLY A 184 -26.88 17.40 15.93
C GLY A 184 -26.31 16.43 14.90
N SER A 185 -26.67 16.51 13.63
CA SER A 185 -26.11 15.68 12.57
C SER A 185 -24.65 16.06 12.29
N ARG A 186 -23.80 15.04 12.03
CA ARG A 186 -22.39 15.22 11.67
C ARG A 186 -22.21 15.07 10.17
N VAL A 187 -21.66 16.08 9.53
CA VAL A 187 -21.34 16.07 8.10
C VAL A 187 -19.82 15.95 7.93
N LEU A 188 -19.40 14.95 7.17
CA LEU A 188 -18.00 14.74 6.79
C LEU A 188 -17.75 15.47 5.48
N VAL A 189 -17.08 16.61 5.55
CA VAL A 189 -16.74 17.43 4.38
C VAL A 189 -15.35 17.06 3.88
N PRO A 190 -15.18 16.60 2.62
CA PRO A 190 -13.88 16.30 2.07
C PRO A 190 -12.96 17.53 2.06
N ASN A 191 -11.73 17.41 2.55
CA ASN A 191 -10.85 18.57 2.73
C ASN A 191 -10.51 19.32 1.43
N ASN A 192 -10.38 18.60 0.31
CA ASN A 192 -10.13 19.22 -0.99
C ASN A 192 -11.28 20.10 -1.48
N SER A 193 -12.52 19.79 -1.09
CA SER A 193 -13.68 20.63 -1.40
C SER A 193 -13.66 21.96 -0.65
N ILE A 194 -13.03 22.01 0.52
CA ILE A 194 -12.94 23.19 1.37
C ILE A 194 -11.95 24.20 0.78
N ILE A 195 -10.79 23.75 0.31
CA ILE A 195 -9.74 24.63 -0.23
C ILE A 195 -10.23 25.36 -1.48
N GLY A 196 -11.08 24.73 -2.29
CA GLY A 196 -11.66 25.35 -3.50
C GLY A 196 -12.91 26.19 -3.25
N ALA A 197 -13.47 26.19 -2.03
CA ALA A 197 -14.73 26.84 -1.70
C ALA A 197 -14.54 28.13 -0.87
N LYS A 198 -15.57 28.96 -0.87
CA LYS A 198 -15.64 30.10 0.04
C LYS A 198 -15.95 29.62 1.45
N ILE A 199 -15.21 30.10 2.44
CA ILE A 199 -15.43 29.83 3.86
C ILE A 199 -16.05 31.09 4.49
N HIS A 200 -17.25 30.97 5.08
CA HIS A 200 -17.87 32.05 5.82
C HIS A 200 -17.79 31.78 7.32
N LEU A 201 -16.99 32.54 8.03
CA LEU A 201 -16.90 32.47 9.49
C LEU A 201 -18.07 33.29 10.11
N LYS A 202 -18.89 32.66 10.94
CA LYS A 202 -20.03 33.28 11.64
C LYS A 202 -19.75 33.69 13.11
N GLY A 203 -18.46 33.59 13.51
CA GLY A 203 -18.04 33.86 14.88
C GLY A 203 -18.07 32.59 15.74
N ARG A 204 -17.45 32.69 16.92
CA ARG A 204 -17.37 31.58 17.86
C ARG A 204 -18.75 31.36 18.49
N ALA A 205 -19.24 30.12 18.54
CA ALA A 205 -20.41 29.81 19.31
C ALA A 205 -20.14 30.24 20.77
N SER A 206 -20.91 31.22 21.27
CA SER A 206 -20.88 31.57 22.70
C SER A 206 -21.34 30.34 23.47
N ALA A 207 -20.45 29.84 24.32
CA ALA A 207 -20.76 28.76 25.27
C ALA A 207 -21.81 29.21 26.28
#